data_2c8e7689faa00626db599a706a61055a
#
_entry.id   2c8e7689faa00626db599a706a61055a
#
_cell.length_a   1.000
_cell.length_b   1.000
_cell.length_c   1.000
_cell.angle_alpha   90.00
_cell.angle_beta   90.00
_cell.angle_gamma   90.00
#
_symmetry.space_group_name_H-M   'P 1'
#
loop_
_entity.id
_entity.type
_entity.pdbx_description
1 polymer ?
#
loop_
_entity_poly.entity_id
_entity_poly.type
_entity_poly.pdbx_seq_one_letter_code
_entity_poly.pdbx_strand_id
1 'polypeptide(L)'
;MSEKKQSISAIREIFAAASETELPALYLEYEEDSRAGVQNLIQKYQKQEEALKKERERTEQMKIYEHKYEDLGWICGIDEVGRGPLAGPVVAGAVILPRDSKILYLNDSKQLTAKKRDELYDVIMREAVAVGIGYASPARIDEINILQATYEAMREAISKLSVKPDVLLN
;
A
#
# COMPACT_ATOMS: atom_id res chain seq x y z
N MET A 1 -21.27 -25.77 -39.59
CA MET A 1 -21.60 -26.20 -38.23
C MET A 1 -21.56 -24.96 -37.38
N SER A 2 -22.67 -24.53 -36.75
CA SER A 2 -22.70 -23.33 -35.90
C SER A 2 -21.91 -23.66 -34.61
N GLU A 3 -20.74 -23.05 -34.44
CA GLU A 3 -20.03 -23.14 -33.18
C GLU A 3 -20.96 -22.63 -32.07
N LYS A 4 -21.18 -23.48 -31.08
CA LYS A 4 -22.03 -23.14 -29.92
C LYS A 4 -21.34 -22.03 -29.16
N LYS A 5 -21.79 -20.76 -29.31
CA LYS A 5 -21.22 -19.63 -28.59
C LYS A 5 -21.19 -19.95 -27.09
N GLN A 6 -20.04 -19.77 -26.46
CA GLN A 6 -19.89 -19.95 -25.03
C GLN A 6 -20.91 -19.10 -24.24
N SER A 7 -21.34 -19.58 -23.10
CA SER A 7 -22.23 -18.79 -22.21
C SER A 7 -21.49 -17.60 -21.60
N ILE A 8 -22.20 -16.51 -21.29
CA ILE A 8 -21.61 -15.35 -20.63
C ILE A 8 -21.00 -15.73 -19.27
N SER A 9 -21.58 -16.73 -18.59
CA SER A 9 -21.03 -17.25 -17.32
C SER A 9 -19.66 -17.90 -17.54
N ALA A 10 -19.51 -18.75 -18.55
CA ALA A 10 -18.23 -19.39 -18.88
C ALA A 10 -17.16 -18.35 -19.27
N ILE A 11 -17.53 -17.33 -20.06
CA ILE A 11 -16.61 -16.25 -20.42
C ILE A 11 -16.19 -15.48 -19.16
N ARG A 12 -17.11 -15.22 -18.23
CA ARG A 12 -16.80 -14.55 -16.95
C ARG A 12 -15.78 -15.36 -16.13
N GLU A 13 -15.89 -16.66 -16.10
CA GLU A 13 -14.94 -17.53 -15.41
C GLU A 13 -13.56 -17.49 -16.07
N ILE A 14 -13.49 -17.46 -17.41
CA ILE A 14 -12.23 -17.28 -18.15
C ILE A 14 -11.56 -15.96 -17.76
N PHE A 15 -12.30 -14.85 -17.83
CA PHE A 15 -11.75 -13.56 -17.42
C PHE A 15 -11.33 -13.51 -15.94
N ALA A 16 -12.05 -14.19 -15.05
CA ALA A 16 -11.72 -14.23 -13.63
C ALA A 16 -10.47 -15.07 -13.31
N ALA A 17 -10.17 -16.06 -14.14
CA ALA A 17 -9.00 -16.91 -14.00
C ALA A 17 -7.75 -16.35 -14.70
N ALA A 18 -7.94 -15.43 -15.65
CA ALA A 18 -6.86 -14.87 -16.47
C ALA A 18 -5.92 -13.98 -15.65
N SER A 19 -4.63 -14.10 -15.91
CA SER A 19 -3.59 -13.18 -15.44
C SER A 19 -3.65 -11.85 -16.19
N GLU A 20 -3.01 -10.80 -15.64
CA GLU A 20 -2.90 -9.50 -16.31
C GLU A 20 -2.30 -9.60 -17.72
N THR A 21 -1.38 -10.53 -17.95
CA THR A 21 -0.73 -10.74 -19.26
C THR A 21 -1.61 -11.45 -20.27
N GLU A 22 -2.64 -12.16 -19.85
CA GLU A 22 -3.58 -12.89 -20.71
C GLU A 22 -4.80 -12.04 -21.09
N LEU A 23 -5.17 -11.04 -20.29
CA LEU A 23 -6.33 -10.20 -20.55
C LEU A 23 -6.35 -9.54 -21.93
N PRO A 24 -5.24 -8.99 -22.49
CA PRO A 24 -5.24 -8.39 -23.81
C PRO A 24 -5.64 -9.38 -24.93
N ALA A 25 -5.20 -10.62 -24.82
CA ALA A 25 -5.59 -11.66 -25.78
C ALA A 25 -7.10 -11.99 -25.70
N LEU A 26 -7.64 -12.03 -24.48
CA LEU A 26 -9.08 -12.24 -24.28
C LEU A 26 -9.92 -11.07 -24.81
N TYR A 27 -9.44 -9.82 -24.67
CA TYR A 27 -10.15 -8.68 -25.27
C TYR A 27 -10.27 -8.83 -26.78
N LEU A 28 -9.20 -9.22 -27.47
CA LEU A 28 -9.22 -9.46 -28.90
C LEU A 28 -10.11 -10.65 -29.29
N GLU A 29 -10.09 -11.74 -28.52
CA GLU A 29 -10.91 -12.92 -28.77
C GLU A 29 -12.41 -12.61 -28.71
N TYR A 30 -12.83 -11.76 -27.76
CA TYR A 30 -14.24 -11.44 -27.54
C TYR A 30 -14.65 -10.06 -28.07
N GLU A 31 -13.80 -9.32 -28.78
CA GLU A 31 -14.06 -7.97 -29.28
C GLU A 31 -15.33 -7.91 -30.15
N GLU A 32 -15.52 -8.89 -31.05
CA GLU A 32 -16.67 -8.94 -31.96
C GLU A 32 -17.93 -9.55 -31.32
N ASP A 33 -17.89 -9.98 -30.07
CA ASP A 33 -19.07 -10.51 -29.40
C ASP A 33 -20.02 -9.40 -29.00
N SER A 34 -21.06 -9.19 -29.77
CA SER A 34 -22.03 -8.11 -29.60
C SER A 34 -22.96 -8.24 -28.38
N ARG A 35 -22.88 -9.32 -27.61
CA ARG A 35 -23.70 -9.48 -26.40
C ARG A 35 -23.30 -8.47 -25.33
N ALA A 36 -24.27 -7.67 -24.87
CA ALA A 36 -24.04 -6.62 -23.89
C ALA A 36 -23.33 -7.12 -22.61
N GLY A 37 -23.63 -8.35 -22.16
CA GLY A 37 -22.96 -8.95 -21.00
C GLY A 37 -21.47 -9.22 -21.21
N VAL A 38 -21.03 -9.52 -22.44
CA VAL A 38 -19.63 -9.73 -22.80
C VAL A 38 -18.92 -8.37 -22.91
N GLN A 39 -19.53 -7.41 -23.60
CA GLN A 39 -18.96 -6.07 -23.74
C GLN A 39 -18.81 -5.35 -22.38
N ASN A 40 -19.80 -5.47 -21.49
CA ASN A 40 -19.68 -4.96 -20.13
C ASN A 40 -18.56 -5.64 -19.31
N LEU A 41 -18.32 -6.92 -19.56
CA LEU A 41 -17.25 -7.66 -18.90
C LEU A 41 -15.88 -7.13 -19.35
N ILE A 42 -15.67 -6.98 -20.66
CA ILE A 42 -14.45 -6.40 -21.23
C ILE A 42 -14.19 -5.01 -20.65
N GLN A 43 -15.17 -4.11 -20.71
CA GLN A 43 -15.05 -2.75 -20.17
C GLN A 43 -14.71 -2.74 -18.68
N LYS A 44 -15.30 -3.66 -17.90
CA LYS A 44 -15.00 -3.78 -16.47
C LYS A 44 -13.53 -4.12 -16.25
N TYR A 45 -12.99 -5.11 -16.96
CA TYR A 45 -11.60 -5.52 -16.78
C TYR A 45 -10.62 -4.47 -17.31
N GLN A 46 -10.88 -3.86 -18.46
CA GLN A 46 -10.07 -2.74 -18.98
C GLN A 46 -10.01 -1.58 -17.99
N LYS A 47 -11.15 -1.24 -17.36
CA LYS A 47 -11.18 -0.19 -16.32
C LYS A 47 -10.38 -0.58 -15.07
N GLN A 48 -10.40 -1.85 -14.69
CA GLN A 48 -9.61 -2.36 -13.57
C GLN A 48 -8.10 -2.29 -13.88
N GLU A 49 -7.68 -2.68 -15.08
CA GLU A 49 -6.28 -2.57 -15.51
C GLU A 49 -5.80 -1.11 -15.53
N GLU A 50 -6.62 -0.20 -16.07
CA GLU A 50 -6.28 1.22 -16.07
C GLU A 50 -6.16 1.78 -14.65
N ALA A 51 -7.06 1.41 -13.76
CA ALA A 51 -7.01 1.81 -12.34
C ALA A 51 -5.74 1.26 -11.65
N LEU A 52 -5.39 0.00 -11.91
CA LEU A 52 -4.18 -0.61 -11.37
C LEU A 52 -2.91 0.03 -11.92
N LYS A 53 -2.88 0.35 -13.22
CA LYS A 53 -1.78 1.08 -13.84
C LYS A 53 -1.58 2.46 -13.20
N LYS A 54 -2.65 3.23 -13.04
CA LYS A 54 -2.61 4.53 -12.37
C LYS A 54 -2.13 4.42 -10.93
N GLU A 55 -2.55 3.38 -10.22
CA GLU A 55 -2.09 3.15 -8.85
C GLU A 55 -0.60 2.80 -8.77
N ARG A 56 -0.08 1.99 -9.70
CA ARG A 56 1.36 1.70 -9.81
C ARG A 56 2.16 2.97 -10.09
N GLU A 57 1.69 3.81 -11.02
CA GLU A 57 2.32 5.10 -11.34
C GLU A 57 2.31 6.03 -10.12
N ARG A 58 1.19 6.11 -9.39
CA ARG A 58 1.06 6.90 -8.17
C ARG A 58 2.03 6.42 -7.08
N THR A 59 2.08 5.11 -6.86
CA THR A 59 2.99 4.50 -5.86
C THR A 59 4.44 4.78 -6.22
N GLU A 60 4.81 4.72 -7.49
CA GLU A 60 6.17 5.03 -7.94
C GLU A 60 6.52 6.52 -7.75
N GLN A 61 5.57 7.41 -8.02
CA GLN A 61 5.76 8.85 -7.75
C GLN A 61 5.91 9.16 -6.25
N MET A 62 5.30 8.38 -5.36
CA MET A 62 5.49 8.55 -3.92
C MET A 62 6.90 8.24 -3.45
N LYS A 63 7.66 7.43 -4.19
CA LYS A 63 9.04 7.02 -3.85
C LYS A 63 10.12 8.03 -4.27
N ILE A 64 9.74 9.26 -4.59
CA ILE A 64 10.70 10.27 -5.09
C ILE A 64 11.85 10.54 -4.12
N TYR A 65 11.59 10.49 -2.82
CA TYR A 65 12.62 10.69 -1.80
C TYR A 65 13.44 9.42 -1.58
N GLU A 66 12.83 8.26 -1.63
CA GLU A 66 13.52 6.98 -1.59
C GLU A 66 14.51 6.87 -2.74
N HIS A 67 14.10 7.17 -3.97
CA HIS A 67 14.99 7.19 -5.13
C HIS A 67 16.10 8.23 -5.02
N LYS A 68 15.79 9.40 -4.46
CA LYS A 68 16.78 10.46 -4.29
C LYS A 68 17.91 10.07 -3.33
N TYR A 69 17.63 9.25 -2.35
CA TYR A 69 18.55 8.90 -1.27
C TYR A 69 18.96 7.42 -1.27
N GLU A 70 18.59 6.64 -2.31
CA GLU A 70 18.83 5.18 -2.37
C GLU A 70 20.31 4.78 -2.26
N ASP A 71 21.22 5.63 -2.76
CA ASP A 71 22.67 5.40 -2.69
C ASP A 71 23.23 5.53 -1.26
N LEU A 72 22.47 6.13 -0.33
CA LEU A 72 22.92 6.35 1.05
C LEU A 72 22.73 5.13 1.96
N GLY A 73 21.97 4.11 1.53
CA GLY A 73 21.76 2.90 2.31
C GLY A 73 20.29 2.63 2.63
N TRP A 74 20.00 2.25 3.89
CA TRP A 74 18.65 1.94 4.33
C TRP A 74 17.85 3.19 4.66
N ILE A 75 16.70 3.34 3.98
CA ILE A 75 15.79 4.46 4.17
C ILE A 75 14.65 4.02 5.07
N CYS A 76 14.41 4.75 6.12
CA CYS A 76 13.32 4.53 7.08
C CYS A 76 12.32 5.67 7.01
N GLY A 77 11.07 5.35 6.74
CA GLY A 77 9.94 6.25 6.98
C GLY A 77 9.54 6.20 8.45
N ILE A 78 9.24 7.36 9.05
CA ILE A 78 8.79 7.47 10.43
C ILE A 78 7.65 8.47 10.53
N ASP A 79 6.60 8.10 11.28
CA ASP A 79 5.45 8.96 11.53
C ASP A 79 4.84 8.63 12.91
N GLU A 80 4.02 9.55 13.44
CA GLU A 80 3.36 9.39 14.73
C GLU A 80 1.83 9.45 14.64
N VAL A 81 1.20 8.83 15.60
CA VAL A 81 -0.24 8.89 15.86
C VAL A 81 -0.49 9.23 17.35
N GLY A 82 -1.60 9.91 17.62
CA GLY A 82 -1.98 10.26 18.99
C GLY A 82 -1.52 11.64 19.45
N ARG A 83 -0.90 12.45 18.59
CA ARG A 83 -0.43 13.80 18.91
C ARG A 83 -1.55 14.85 18.95
N GLY A 84 -2.65 14.64 18.22
CA GLY A 84 -3.78 15.57 18.14
C GLY A 84 -4.87 15.38 19.21
N PRO A 85 -5.18 14.17 19.71
CA PRO A 85 -6.17 13.97 20.76
C PRO A 85 -5.81 14.68 22.08
N LEU A 86 -6.86 15.12 22.80
CA LEU A 86 -6.69 15.81 24.09
C LEU A 86 -6.12 14.89 25.18
N ALA A 87 -6.36 13.59 25.09
CA ALA A 87 -5.85 12.57 26.00
C ALA A 87 -5.54 11.28 25.25
N GLY A 88 -4.53 10.55 25.71
CA GLY A 88 -4.08 9.30 25.11
C GLY A 88 -2.56 9.30 24.91
N PRO A 89 -1.98 8.16 24.54
CA PRO A 89 -0.56 8.05 24.25
C PRO A 89 -0.21 8.61 22.87
N VAL A 90 1.07 8.89 22.68
CA VAL A 90 1.68 9.03 21.36
C VAL A 90 2.36 7.71 20.99
N VAL A 91 2.11 7.25 19.77
CA VAL A 91 2.75 6.06 19.21
C VAL A 91 3.46 6.46 17.92
N ALA A 92 4.70 6.05 17.76
CA ALA A 92 5.46 6.24 16.52
C ALA A 92 5.74 4.91 15.84
N GLY A 93 5.63 4.89 14.52
CA GLY A 93 6.01 3.77 13.67
C GLY A 93 7.23 4.12 12.83
N ALA A 94 8.23 3.25 12.81
CA ALA A 94 9.40 3.34 11.94
C ALA A 94 9.43 2.11 11.04
N VAL A 95 9.54 2.30 9.72
CA VAL A 95 9.47 1.21 8.74
C VAL A 95 10.57 1.36 7.70
N ILE A 96 11.27 0.26 7.43
CA ILE A 96 12.20 0.14 6.30
C ILE A 96 11.56 -0.85 5.32
N LEU A 97 11.20 -0.38 4.13
CA LEU A 97 10.70 -1.24 3.06
C LEU A 97 11.85 -1.70 2.16
N PRO A 98 11.70 -2.84 1.45
CA PRO A 98 12.61 -3.20 0.37
C PRO A 98 12.65 -2.09 -0.69
N ARG A 99 13.81 -1.89 -1.33
CA ARG A 99 13.98 -0.87 -2.39
C ARG A 99 13.02 -1.08 -3.56
N ASP A 100 12.76 -2.33 -3.90
CA ASP A 100 11.85 -2.75 -4.96
C ASP A 100 10.42 -3.03 -4.47
N SER A 101 10.05 -2.52 -3.29
CA SER A 101 8.71 -2.69 -2.73
C SER A 101 7.63 -2.29 -3.72
N LYS A 102 6.63 -3.16 -3.89
CA LYS A 102 5.48 -2.96 -4.79
C LYS A 102 4.16 -2.90 -4.03
N ILE A 103 4.20 -2.55 -2.76
CA ILE A 103 2.99 -2.42 -1.93
C ILE A 103 2.14 -1.29 -2.50
N LEU A 104 0.95 -1.65 -3.00
CA LEU A 104 0.00 -0.70 -3.58
C LEU A 104 -0.96 -0.17 -2.52
N TYR A 105 -1.59 0.96 -2.84
CA TYR A 105 -2.63 1.61 -2.02
C TYR A 105 -2.14 2.18 -0.68
N LEU A 106 -0.84 2.29 -0.46
CA LEU A 106 -0.30 3.09 0.63
C LEU A 106 -0.77 4.53 0.49
N ASN A 107 -1.25 5.11 1.59
CA ASN A 107 -1.72 6.49 1.63
C ASN A 107 -1.78 6.98 3.08
N ASP A 108 -2.00 8.29 3.27
CA ASP A 108 -2.31 8.86 4.59
C ASP A 108 -3.42 8.03 5.27
N SER A 109 -3.17 7.62 6.50
CA SER A 109 -4.08 6.76 7.27
C SER A 109 -5.49 7.34 7.39
N LYS A 110 -5.63 8.67 7.37
CA LYS A 110 -6.91 9.38 7.43
C LYS A 110 -7.74 9.23 6.15
N GLN A 111 -7.09 8.91 5.02
CA GLN A 111 -7.74 8.68 3.72
C GLN A 111 -8.11 7.20 3.51
N LEU A 112 -7.70 6.32 4.40
CA LEU A 112 -7.95 4.89 4.31
C LEU A 112 -9.08 4.46 5.24
N THR A 113 -9.91 3.51 4.77
CA THR A 113 -10.87 2.83 5.65
C THR A 113 -10.15 1.97 6.69
N ALA A 114 -10.79 1.70 7.83
CA ALA A 114 -10.23 0.81 8.86
C ALA A 114 -9.82 -0.56 8.27
N LYS A 115 -10.70 -1.17 7.50
CA LYS A 115 -10.42 -2.45 6.82
C LYS A 115 -9.17 -2.37 5.93
N LYS A 116 -9.02 -1.26 5.18
CA LYS A 116 -7.85 -1.11 4.28
C LYS A 116 -6.56 -0.91 5.07
N ARG A 117 -6.61 -0.21 6.20
CA ARG A 117 -5.46 -0.09 7.10
C ARG A 117 -5.02 -1.44 7.66
N ASP A 118 -5.98 -2.27 8.10
CA ASP A 118 -5.70 -3.62 8.61
C ASP A 118 -5.07 -4.51 7.53
N GLU A 119 -5.64 -4.51 6.31
CA GLU A 119 -5.05 -5.23 5.17
C GLU A 119 -3.61 -4.79 4.86
N LEU A 120 -3.35 -3.47 4.84
CA LEU A 120 -2.02 -2.94 4.58
C LEU A 120 -1.05 -3.20 5.73
N TYR A 121 -1.52 -3.20 6.97
CA TYR A 121 -0.71 -3.58 8.12
C TYR A 121 -0.14 -4.98 7.96
N ASP A 122 -0.96 -5.97 7.62
CA ASP A 122 -0.52 -7.35 7.41
C ASP A 122 0.49 -7.45 6.25
N VAL A 123 0.28 -6.69 5.18
CA VAL A 123 1.21 -6.65 4.04
C VAL A 123 2.54 -6.04 4.45
N ILE A 124 2.52 -4.89 5.13
CA ILE A 124 3.74 -4.21 5.59
C ILE A 124 4.53 -5.10 6.55
N MET A 125 3.85 -5.70 7.53
CA MET A 125 4.51 -6.57 8.51
C MET A 125 5.16 -7.81 7.88
N ARG A 126 4.63 -8.28 6.77
CA ARG A 126 5.19 -9.41 6.01
C ARG A 126 6.36 -9.02 5.11
N GLU A 127 6.30 -7.83 4.50
CA GLU A 127 7.21 -7.44 3.41
C GLU A 127 8.30 -6.46 3.85
N ALA A 128 8.12 -5.77 4.97
CA ALA A 128 9.11 -4.82 5.47
C ALA A 128 10.43 -5.51 5.87
N VAL A 129 11.55 -4.87 5.60
CA VAL A 129 12.88 -5.28 6.06
C VAL A 129 12.99 -5.14 7.58
N ALA A 130 12.42 -4.06 8.13
CA ALA A 130 12.34 -3.82 9.56
C ALA A 130 11.14 -2.95 9.91
N VAL A 131 10.54 -3.22 11.06
CA VAL A 131 9.47 -2.42 11.66
C VAL A 131 9.80 -2.20 13.13
N GLY A 132 9.66 -0.96 13.60
CA GLY A 132 9.80 -0.61 15.00
C GLY A 132 8.63 0.25 15.45
N ILE A 133 8.14 0.03 16.67
CA ILE A 133 7.05 0.80 17.26
C ILE A 133 7.53 1.36 18.60
N GLY A 134 7.39 2.68 18.78
CA GLY A 134 7.69 3.38 20.01
C GLY A 134 6.45 3.97 20.65
N TYR A 135 6.50 4.21 21.93
CA TYR A 135 5.33 4.61 22.73
C TYR A 135 5.71 5.62 23.81
N ALA A 136 4.92 6.68 23.93
CA ALA A 136 4.99 7.58 25.07
C ALA A 136 3.62 7.64 25.76
N SER A 137 3.60 7.37 27.06
CA SER A 137 2.38 7.38 27.87
C SER A 137 1.82 8.79 28.07
N PRO A 138 0.52 8.94 28.42
CA PRO A 138 -0.04 10.23 28.80
C PRO A 138 0.73 10.89 29.96
N ALA A 139 1.10 10.13 30.99
CA ALA A 139 1.90 10.64 32.11
C ALA A 139 3.26 11.19 31.63
N ARG A 140 3.89 10.52 30.66
CA ARG A 140 5.14 11.02 30.11
C ARG A 140 4.95 12.31 29.30
N ILE A 141 3.83 12.42 28.59
CA ILE A 141 3.45 13.65 27.87
C ILE A 141 3.30 14.83 28.85
N ASP A 142 2.65 14.60 29.98
CA ASP A 142 2.47 15.62 31.02
C ASP A 142 3.81 16.08 31.63
N GLU A 143 4.78 15.19 31.77
CA GLU A 143 6.11 15.50 32.31
C GLU A 143 6.98 16.32 31.35
N ILE A 144 7.00 15.98 30.06
CA ILE A 144 8.01 16.52 29.12
C ILE A 144 7.41 17.27 27.93
N ASN A 145 6.10 17.40 27.84
CA ASN A 145 5.26 17.90 26.76
C ASN A 145 5.17 16.97 25.56
N ILE A 146 4.15 17.23 24.73
CA ILE A 146 3.80 16.40 23.56
C ILE A 146 4.93 16.32 22.52
N LEU A 147 5.69 17.38 22.28
CA LEU A 147 6.76 17.40 21.29
C LEU A 147 7.91 16.48 21.72
N GLN A 148 8.36 16.58 22.98
CA GLN A 148 9.45 15.76 23.49
C GLN A 148 9.03 14.28 23.60
N ALA A 149 7.78 14.03 24.02
CA ALA A 149 7.21 12.69 24.08
C ALA A 149 7.12 12.05 22.67
N THR A 150 6.76 12.83 21.64
CA THR A 150 6.79 12.38 20.26
C THR A 150 8.21 11.97 19.83
N TYR A 151 9.20 12.78 20.13
CA TYR A 151 10.59 12.43 19.81
C TYR A 151 11.11 11.22 20.62
N GLU A 152 10.66 11.03 21.85
CA GLU A 152 10.98 9.81 22.61
C GLU A 152 10.37 8.57 21.95
N ALA A 153 9.08 8.62 21.58
CA ALA A 153 8.42 7.53 20.86
C ALA A 153 9.12 7.22 19.52
N MET A 154 9.51 8.25 18.77
CA MET A 154 10.24 8.07 17.50
C MET A 154 11.61 7.43 17.72
N ARG A 155 12.39 7.88 18.73
CA ARG A 155 13.68 7.26 19.04
C ARG A 155 13.54 5.81 19.48
N GLU A 156 12.51 5.51 20.26
CA GLU A 156 12.20 4.14 20.66
C GLU A 156 11.84 3.28 19.45
N ALA A 157 11.00 3.78 18.53
CA ALA A 157 10.66 3.08 17.30
C ALA A 157 11.92 2.75 16.49
N ILE A 158 12.80 3.73 16.27
CA ILE A 158 14.06 3.54 15.53
C ILE A 158 14.96 2.53 16.26
N SER A 159 15.03 2.57 17.59
CA SER A 159 15.89 1.67 18.38
C SER A 159 15.46 0.19 18.31
N LYS A 160 14.18 -0.04 17.97
CA LYS A 160 13.61 -1.40 17.83
C LYS A 160 13.73 -1.97 16.42
N LEU A 161 14.23 -1.19 15.46
CA LEU A 161 14.48 -1.71 14.11
C LEU A 161 15.59 -2.77 14.15
N SER A 162 15.37 -3.89 13.48
CA SER A 162 16.38 -4.96 13.33
C SER A 162 17.54 -4.56 12.42
N VAL A 163 17.35 -3.52 11.62
CA VAL A 163 18.37 -2.93 10.73
C VAL A 163 18.48 -1.45 11.04
N LYS A 164 19.70 -0.94 11.17
CA LYS A 164 19.94 0.48 11.42
C LYS A 164 19.69 1.28 10.13
N PRO A 165 18.83 2.30 10.16
CA PRO A 165 18.63 3.18 9.01
C PRO A 165 19.83 4.13 8.81
N ASP A 166 20.11 4.45 7.56
CA ASP A 166 21.08 5.47 7.15
C ASP A 166 20.40 6.82 6.88
N VAL A 167 19.13 6.78 6.47
CA VAL A 167 18.29 7.95 6.19
C VAL A 167 16.96 7.82 6.90
N LEU A 168 16.49 8.92 7.48
CA LEU A 168 15.14 9.05 8.06
C LEU A 168 14.32 10.03 7.21
N LEU A 169 13.12 9.61 6.81
CA LEU A 169 12.10 10.43 6.18
C LEU A 169 10.93 10.61 7.15
N ASN A 170 10.58 11.87 7.42
CA ASN A 170 9.49 12.29 8.31
C ASN A 170 8.67 13.40 7.63
#